data_7d1b15526cf96838d273ac1fae6ac47e
#
_entry.id   7d1b15526cf96838d273ac1fae6ac47e
#
_cell.length_a   1.000
_cell.length_b   1.000
_cell.length_c   1.000
_cell.angle_alpha   90.00
_cell.angle_beta   90.00
_cell.angle_gamma   90.00
#
_symmetry.space_group_name_H-M   'P 1'
#
loop_
_entity.id
_entity.type
_entity.pdbx_description
1 polymer ?
#
loop_
_entity_poly.entity_id
_entity_poly.type
_entity_poly.pdbx_seq_one_letter_code
_entity_poly.pdbx_strand_id
1 'polypeptide(L)'
;MSSAASLAAVPEDRALPLTAWFSVHARPEPGVMPRVLELFAKRGLVPQHYLGTASDTALTIEVRIGGLGGDAIDYIARCMRQIAGVEAVLTAETAARG
;
A
#
# COMPACT_ATOMS: atom_id res chain seq x y z
N MET A 1 24.79 -1.03 -24.80
CA MET A 1 24.34 -0.97 -24.35
C MET A 1 24.13 -1.26 -23.50
N SER A 2 23.73 -1.38 -23.23
CA SER A 2 23.34 -1.49 -22.62
C SER A 2 23.49 -1.73 -21.63
N SER A 3 23.96 -2.16 -21.38
CA SER A 3 24.38 -2.43 -20.34
C SER A 3 23.89 -1.80 -19.36
N ALA A 4 23.99 -0.94 -19.58
CA ALA A 4 23.49 -0.13 -18.65
C ALA A 4 22.35 -0.75 -18.10
N ALA A 5 21.80 -1.39 -18.84
CA ALA A 5 20.67 -1.97 -18.42
C ALA A 5 20.73 -2.50 -17.12
N SER A 6 21.66 -3.18 -16.94
CA SER A 6 21.63 -3.82 -15.79
C SER A 6 21.51 -2.99 -14.66
N LEU A 7 22.20 -2.07 -14.70
CA LEU A 7 22.30 -1.34 -13.62
C LEU A 7 21.10 -0.93 -13.15
N ALA A 8 20.52 -0.56 -13.91
CA ALA A 8 19.45 0.05 -13.43
C ALA A 8 18.34 -0.85 -13.13
N ALA A 9 18.50 -2.02 -13.42
CA ALA A 9 17.41 -2.90 -13.24
C ALA A 9 16.70 -2.74 -11.95
N VAL A 10 17.37 -2.74 -10.87
CA VAL A 10 16.70 -2.69 -9.62
C VAL A 10 16.01 -1.38 -9.34
N PRO A 11 16.69 -0.28 -9.40
CA PRO A 11 16.02 0.99 -9.17
C PRO A 11 14.93 1.22 -10.19
N GLU A 12 15.15 0.76 -11.40
CA GLU A 12 14.16 0.97 -12.41
C GLU A 12 12.89 0.18 -12.14
N ASP A 13 13.02 -1.00 -11.60
CA ASP A 13 11.84 -1.78 -11.28
C ASP A 13 10.95 -1.04 -10.31
N ARG A 14 11.52 -0.40 -9.32
CA ARG A 14 10.73 0.34 -8.36
C ARG A 14 10.22 1.65 -8.92
N ALA A 15 10.81 2.15 -9.99
CA ALA A 15 10.35 3.37 -10.61
C ALA A 15 9.20 3.15 -11.55
N LEU A 16 9.00 1.93 -12.02
CA LEU A 16 7.88 1.63 -12.91
C LEU A 16 6.60 1.53 -12.11
N PRO A 17 5.46 1.74 -12.74
CA PRO A 17 4.19 1.55 -12.04
C PRO A 17 4.11 0.14 -11.48
N LEU A 18 3.69 0.05 -10.25
CA LEU A 18 3.62 -1.20 -9.52
C LEU A 18 2.20 -1.47 -9.08
N THR A 19 1.89 -2.74 -8.84
CA THR A 19 0.69 -3.10 -8.11
C THR A 19 1.12 -3.37 -6.68
N ALA A 20 0.52 -2.66 -5.76
CA ALA A 20 0.86 -2.76 -4.35
C ALA A 20 -0.26 -3.44 -3.58
N TRP A 21 0.16 -4.23 -2.61
CA TRP A 21 -0.75 -4.85 -1.66
C TRP A 21 -0.36 -4.32 -0.29
N PHE A 22 -1.35 -3.88 0.48
CA PHE A 22 -1.11 -3.48 1.86
C PHE A 22 -1.96 -4.37 2.75
N SER A 23 -1.36 -4.86 3.82
CA SER A 23 -2.10 -5.60 4.83
C SER A 23 -1.94 -4.83 6.13
N VAL A 24 -3.02 -4.22 6.60
CA VAL A 24 -3.01 -3.37 7.78
C VAL A 24 -3.61 -4.16 8.93
N HIS A 25 -2.87 -4.26 10.01
CA HIS A 25 -3.33 -4.95 11.21
C HIS A 25 -3.52 -3.92 12.31
N ALA A 26 -4.70 -3.89 12.88
CA ALA A 26 -5.08 -2.81 13.80
C ALA A 26 -6.02 -3.29 14.89
N ARG A 27 -6.20 -2.46 15.89
CA ARG A 27 -7.28 -2.66 16.85
C ARG A 27 -8.60 -2.32 16.15
N PRO A 28 -9.69 -2.98 16.53
CA PRO A 28 -10.97 -2.77 15.84
C PRO A 28 -11.65 -1.45 16.28
N GLU A 29 -11.05 -0.35 15.91
CA GLU A 29 -11.55 0.98 16.24
C GLU A 29 -12.25 1.59 15.03
N PRO A 30 -13.37 2.26 15.23
CA PRO A 30 -14.17 2.76 14.10
C PRO A 30 -13.44 3.70 13.16
N GLY A 31 -12.47 4.45 13.65
CA GLY A 31 -11.79 5.42 12.82
C GLY A 31 -10.71 4.85 11.92
N VAL A 32 -10.33 3.60 12.10
CA VAL A 32 -9.20 3.06 11.35
C VAL A 32 -9.50 2.91 9.87
N MET A 33 -10.59 2.23 9.54
CA MET A 33 -10.91 1.98 8.12
C MET A 33 -11.05 3.26 7.30
N PRO A 34 -11.82 4.25 7.75
CA PRO A 34 -11.96 5.45 6.94
C PRO A 34 -10.64 6.24 6.82
N ARG A 35 -9.78 6.19 7.84
CA ARG A 35 -8.51 6.90 7.76
C ARG A 35 -7.55 6.23 6.79
N VAL A 36 -7.56 4.91 6.73
CA VAL A 36 -6.75 4.20 5.76
C VAL A 36 -7.24 4.55 4.35
N LEU A 37 -8.55 4.49 4.13
CA LEU A 37 -9.09 4.79 2.80
C LEU A 37 -8.80 6.23 2.40
N GLU A 38 -8.80 7.15 3.35
CA GLU A 38 -8.55 8.55 3.05
C GLU A 38 -7.15 8.78 2.48
N LEU A 39 -6.19 7.96 2.85
CA LEU A 39 -4.84 8.13 2.31
C LEU A 39 -4.83 7.98 0.79
N PHE A 40 -5.69 7.12 0.26
CA PHE A 40 -5.81 6.96 -1.19
C PHE A 40 -6.67 8.07 -1.78
N ALA A 41 -7.76 8.40 -1.10
CA ALA A 41 -8.68 9.43 -1.59
C ALA A 41 -7.98 10.77 -1.75
N LYS A 42 -7.14 11.15 -0.81
CA LYS A 42 -6.41 12.41 -0.89
C LYS A 42 -5.49 12.49 -2.10
N ARG A 43 -5.08 11.34 -2.60
CA ARG A 43 -4.19 11.30 -3.75
C ARG A 43 -4.96 11.07 -5.05
N GLY A 44 -6.28 11.04 -4.98
CA GLY A 44 -7.11 10.80 -6.16
C GLY A 44 -7.05 9.36 -6.63
N LEU A 45 -6.78 8.43 -5.72
CA LEU A 45 -6.62 7.03 -6.07
C LEU A 45 -7.81 6.21 -5.61
N VAL A 46 -8.17 5.22 -6.42
CA VAL A 46 -9.25 4.30 -6.07
C VAL A 46 -8.66 2.90 -6.03
N PRO A 47 -8.60 2.27 -4.85
CA PRO A 47 -8.09 0.90 -4.78
C PRO A 47 -8.95 -0.06 -5.58
N GLN A 48 -8.32 -1.05 -6.20
CA GLN A 48 -9.05 -2.09 -6.90
C GLN A 48 -9.68 -3.07 -5.92
N HIS A 49 -9.13 -3.14 -4.71
CA HIS A 49 -9.64 -4.06 -3.70
C HIS A 49 -9.44 -3.42 -2.34
N TYR A 50 -10.47 -3.43 -1.51
CA TYR A 50 -10.40 -2.86 -0.18
C TYR A 50 -11.33 -3.67 0.71
N LEU A 51 -10.76 -4.49 1.58
CA LEU A 51 -11.54 -5.40 2.40
C LEU A 51 -11.14 -5.27 3.86
N GLY A 52 -12.10 -4.92 4.71
CA GLY A 52 -11.86 -4.90 6.14
C GLY A 52 -12.56 -6.08 6.78
N THR A 53 -11.86 -6.74 7.68
CA THR A 53 -12.39 -7.87 8.42
C THR A 53 -12.14 -7.61 9.89
N ALA A 54 -13.19 -7.60 10.68
CA ALA A 54 -13.08 -7.29 12.10
C ALA A 54 -13.60 -8.41 12.98
N SER A 55 -12.93 -8.60 14.10
CA SER A 55 -13.42 -9.44 15.17
C SER A 55 -13.48 -8.59 16.43
N ASP A 56 -13.73 -9.20 17.58
CA ASP A 56 -13.74 -8.45 18.83
C ASP A 56 -12.37 -7.90 19.19
N THR A 57 -11.31 -8.51 18.70
CA THR A 57 -9.96 -8.16 19.14
C THR A 57 -9.07 -7.64 18.04
N ALA A 58 -9.46 -7.75 16.79
CA ALA A 58 -8.57 -7.40 15.68
C ALA A 58 -9.30 -6.89 14.47
N LEU A 59 -8.64 -6.01 13.74
CA LEU A 59 -9.13 -5.52 12.45
C LEU A 59 -8.02 -5.71 11.45
N THR A 60 -8.32 -6.31 10.32
CA THR A 60 -7.37 -6.44 9.22
C THR A 60 -7.97 -5.77 7.99
N ILE A 61 -7.19 -4.92 7.33
CA ILE A 61 -7.63 -4.26 6.12
C ILE A 61 -6.67 -4.65 5.01
N GLU A 62 -7.20 -5.22 3.93
CA GLU A 62 -6.40 -5.58 2.79
C GLU A 62 -6.71 -4.66 1.64
N VAL A 63 -5.69 -4.08 1.05
CA VAL A 63 -5.83 -3.11 -0.01
C VAL A 63 -4.96 -3.51 -1.18
N ARG A 64 -5.51 -3.48 -2.39
CA ARG A 64 -4.70 -3.67 -3.59
C ARG A 64 -4.92 -2.45 -4.48
N ILE A 65 -3.82 -1.88 -4.94
CA ILE A 65 -3.88 -0.71 -5.80
C ILE A 65 -2.74 -0.74 -6.80
N GLY A 66 -3.06 -0.48 -8.06
CA GLY A 66 -2.05 -0.44 -9.11
C GLY A 66 -1.68 0.98 -9.48
N GLY A 67 -0.63 1.10 -10.27
CA GLY A 67 -0.26 2.40 -10.82
C GLY A 67 0.59 3.27 -9.92
N LEU A 68 1.19 2.72 -8.87
CA LEU A 68 2.01 3.50 -7.96
C LEU A 68 3.49 3.27 -8.20
N GLY A 69 4.30 4.28 -7.95
CA GLY A 69 5.74 4.10 -7.87
C GLY A 69 6.12 3.63 -6.47
N GLY A 70 7.32 3.09 -6.37
CA GLY A 70 7.79 2.55 -5.09
C GLY A 70 7.81 3.58 -3.97
N ASP A 71 8.18 4.83 -4.30
CA ASP A 71 8.22 5.87 -3.29
C ASP A 71 6.84 6.18 -2.74
N ALA A 72 5.82 6.14 -3.59
CA ALA A 72 4.46 6.39 -3.14
C ALA A 72 3.97 5.26 -2.24
N ILE A 73 4.32 4.03 -2.60
CA ILE A 73 3.95 2.88 -1.78
C ILE A 73 4.57 3.00 -0.39
N ASP A 74 5.86 3.33 -0.33
CA ASP A 74 6.54 3.46 0.95
C ASP A 74 5.96 4.60 1.79
N TYR A 75 5.63 5.69 1.15
CA TYR A 75 5.07 6.84 1.85
C TYR A 75 3.69 6.50 2.42
N ILE A 76 2.85 5.86 1.63
CA ILE A 76 1.51 5.50 2.09
C ILE A 76 1.61 4.52 3.27
N ALA A 77 2.53 3.56 3.19
CA ALA A 77 2.71 2.62 4.29
C ALA A 77 3.13 3.34 5.57
N ARG A 78 4.03 4.34 5.45
CA ARG A 78 4.42 5.11 6.63
C ARG A 78 3.25 5.87 7.22
N CYS A 79 2.41 6.45 6.38
CA CYS A 79 1.24 7.15 6.85
C CYS A 79 0.27 6.21 7.55
N MET A 80 0.10 5.00 7.01
CA MET A 80 -0.77 4.02 7.64
C MET A 80 -0.28 3.67 9.04
N ARG A 81 1.03 3.55 9.20
CA ARG A 81 1.60 3.18 10.50
C ARG A 81 1.40 4.25 11.56
N GLN A 82 1.08 5.48 11.14
CA GLN A 82 0.86 6.57 12.08
C GLN A 82 -0.60 6.74 12.47
N ILE A 83 -1.49 5.97 11.87
CA ILE A 83 -2.91 6.04 12.23
C ILE A 83 -3.09 5.39 13.59
N ALA A 84 -3.78 6.10 14.50
CA ALA A 84 -4.04 5.55 15.82
C ALA A 84 -4.82 4.24 15.67
N GLY A 85 -4.38 3.23 16.38
CA GLY A 85 -4.99 1.90 16.31
C GLY A 85 -4.26 0.94 15.40
N VAL A 86 -3.48 1.43 14.44
CA VAL A 86 -2.73 0.55 13.54
C VAL A 86 -1.51 0.01 14.27
N GLU A 87 -1.34 -1.31 14.22
CA GLU A 87 -0.26 -1.98 14.92
C GLU A 87 0.82 -2.46 13.97
N ALA A 88 0.47 -2.82 12.75
CA ALA A 88 1.45 -3.27 11.77
C ALA A 88 0.93 -3.06 10.37
N VAL A 89 1.83 -2.81 9.44
CA VAL A 89 1.50 -2.69 8.03
C VAL A 89 2.53 -3.48 7.25
N LEU A 90 2.06 -4.43 6.46
CA LEU A 90 2.91 -5.22 5.59
C LEU A 90 2.61 -4.82 4.16
N THR A 91 3.63 -4.79 3.33
CA THR A 91 3.46 -4.43 1.94
C THR A 91 4.07 -5.48 1.04
N ALA A 92 3.52 -5.61 -0.16
CA ALA A 92 4.09 -6.41 -1.22
C ALA A 92 3.87 -5.66 -2.52
N GLU A 93 4.76 -5.82 -3.45
CA GLU A 93 4.66 -5.11 -4.73
C GLU A 93 5.03 -6.03 -5.85
N THR A 94 4.35 -5.86 -6.97
CA THR A 94 4.71 -6.57 -8.18
C THR A 94 4.72 -5.57 -9.32
N ALA A 95 5.55 -5.82 -10.32
CA ALA A 95 5.59 -4.93 -11.47
C ALA A 95 4.25 -5.02 -12.18
N ALA A 96 3.73 -3.85 -12.53
CA ALA A 96 2.49 -3.82 -13.28
C ALA A 96 2.82 -4.17 -14.72
N ARG A 97 2.29 -5.27 -15.23
CA ARG A 97 2.57 -5.61 -16.56
C ARG A 97 1.33 -5.88 -17.26
N GLY A 98 1.32 -5.54 -18.42
CA GLY A 98 0.15 -5.67 -19.24
C GLY A 98 -0.29 -7.07 -19.47
#